data_10f5f3204e7cf189e417472c63e85d30
#
_entry.id   10f5f3204e7cf189e417472c63e85d30
#
_cell.length_a   1.000
_cell.length_b   1.000
_cell.length_c   1.000
_cell.angle_alpha   90.00
_cell.angle_beta   90.00
_cell.angle_gamma   90.00
#
_symmetry.space_group_name_H-M   'P 1'
#
loop_
_entity.id
_entity.type
_entity.pdbx_description
1 polymer ?
#
loop_
_entity_poly.entity_id
_entity_poly.type
_entity_poly.pdbx_seq_one_letter_code
_entity_poly.pdbx_strand_id
1 'polypeptide(L)'
;MCGDGYKPVGYQTSVREEPSMRRTVLVLAAVAAMSIMVSSAQATMRISGDSGGLILAYAERFLQARASGEQVVIDGSCLSACTLALAMVPRGQVCATSNAVLGFHAAWRPSSHGGKTTSSVATQAMMELYPADVRGWIGRHGGLTSRMIFLQGHELSAMVPTCGAASSTVASAGQPAGVGRTAHAPGAVARARYERVVRPGQPRATLAAQQTR
;
A
#
# COMPACT_ATOMS: atom_id res chain seq x y z
N MET A 1 49.93 -6.51 88.67
CA MET A 1 50.05 -7.73 87.91
C MET A 1 49.03 -7.69 86.77
N CYS A 2 49.53 -7.65 85.58
CA CYS A 2 48.83 -7.37 84.36
C CYS A 2 47.99 -8.56 83.90
N GLY A 3 46.81 -8.27 83.31
CA GLY A 3 45.98 -9.22 82.62
C GLY A 3 45.34 -8.56 81.50
N ASP A 4 45.99 -8.53 80.35
CA ASP A 4 45.46 -7.92 79.06
C ASP A 4 44.40 -8.83 78.43
N GLY A 5 43.22 -8.33 78.41
CA GLY A 5 42.08 -8.98 77.69
C GLY A 5 42.09 -8.70 76.23
N TYR A 6 42.47 -9.64 75.40
CA TYR A 6 42.35 -9.62 73.94
C TYR A 6 40.93 -9.86 73.50
N LYS A 7 40.31 -8.82 72.86
CA LYS A 7 39.00 -8.94 72.23
C LYS A 7 39.16 -9.35 70.75
N PRO A 8 38.55 -10.44 70.26
CA PRO A 8 38.59 -10.78 68.85
C PRO A 8 37.74 -9.84 68.04
N VAL A 9 38.33 -9.33 66.97
CA VAL A 9 37.66 -8.55 65.94
C VAL A 9 36.74 -9.47 65.18
N GLY A 10 35.43 -9.21 65.27
CA GLY A 10 34.41 -9.91 64.48
C GLY A 10 34.50 -9.56 63.03
N TYR A 11 34.84 -10.53 62.21
CA TYR A 11 34.75 -10.41 60.75
C TYR A 11 33.28 -10.55 60.34
N GLN A 12 32.67 -9.45 59.95
CA GLN A 12 31.35 -9.48 59.30
C GLN A 12 31.54 -9.81 57.82
N THR A 13 31.32 -11.05 57.45
CA THR A 13 31.19 -11.47 56.08
C THR A 13 29.84 -10.94 55.54
N SER A 14 29.89 -9.85 54.79
CA SER A 14 28.74 -9.40 54.01
C SER A 14 28.50 -10.45 52.90
N VAL A 15 27.49 -11.29 53.11
CA VAL A 15 26.96 -12.18 52.08
C VAL A 15 26.32 -11.29 51.03
N ARG A 16 27.02 -11.05 49.93
CA ARG A 16 26.42 -10.50 48.70
C ARG A 16 25.41 -11.54 48.21
N GLU A 17 24.12 -11.26 48.40
CA GLU A 17 23.06 -12.03 47.74
C GLU A 17 23.22 -11.85 46.23
N GLU A 18 23.75 -12.85 45.56
CA GLU A 18 23.71 -12.93 44.09
C GLU A 18 22.25 -13.00 43.63
N PRO A 19 21.83 -12.14 42.72
CA PRO A 19 20.45 -12.19 42.20
C PRO A 19 20.27 -13.53 41.51
N SER A 20 19.38 -14.36 42.08
CA SER A 20 19.07 -15.70 41.61
C SER A 20 18.89 -15.70 40.10
N MET A 21 19.70 -16.45 39.40
CA MET A 21 19.68 -16.59 37.91
C MET A 21 18.26 -16.85 37.35
N ARG A 22 17.40 -17.47 38.18
CA ARG A 22 15.99 -17.70 37.89
C ARG A 22 15.17 -16.41 37.77
N ARG A 23 15.46 -15.37 38.60
CA ARG A 23 14.77 -14.07 38.54
C ARG A 23 15.19 -13.30 37.30
N THR A 24 16.46 -13.36 36.92
CA THR A 24 16.94 -12.69 35.69
C THR A 24 16.36 -13.31 34.43
N VAL A 25 16.26 -14.66 34.36
CA VAL A 25 15.64 -15.36 33.23
C VAL A 25 14.13 -15.04 33.09
N LEU A 26 13.41 -14.97 34.22
CA LEU A 26 11.97 -14.62 34.21
C LEU A 26 11.73 -13.21 33.75
N VAL A 27 12.56 -12.24 34.13
CA VAL A 27 12.42 -10.83 33.68
C VAL A 27 12.73 -10.71 32.19
N LEU A 28 13.77 -11.38 31.69
CA LEU A 28 14.09 -11.40 30.26
C LEU A 28 13.00 -12.07 29.41
N ALA A 29 12.39 -13.15 29.91
CA ALA A 29 11.28 -13.81 29.25
C ALA A 29 10.01 -12.92 29.19
N ALA A 30 9.72 -12.17 30.26
CA ALA A 30 8.59 -11.24 30.31
C ALA A 30 8.76 -10.04 29.36
N VAL A 31 9.98 -9.51 29.23
CA VAL A 31 10.29 -8.41 28.28
C VAL A 31 10.21 -8.89 26.84
N ALA A 32 10.66 -10.10 26.52
CA ALA A 32 10.55 -10.71 25.21
C ALA A 32 9.08 -10.97 24.80
N ALA A 33 8.23 -11.38 25.75
CA ALA A 33 6.81 -11.61 25.50
C ALA A 33 6.02 -10.30 25.25
N MET A 34 6.45 -9.18 25.82
CA MET A 34 5.81 -7.85 25.63
C MET A 34 6.10 -7.24 24.25
N SER A 35 7.13 -7.70 23.55
CA SER A 35 7.53 -7.14 22.25
C SER A 35 6.68 -7.62 21.06
N ILE A 36 5.72 -8.55 21.25
CA ILE A 36 4.97 -9.20 20.16
C ILE A 36 3.60 -8.53 19.87
N MET A 37 3.18 -7.56 20.68
CA MET A 37 1.86 -6.90 20.54
C MET A 37 1.94 -5.53 19.84
N VAL A 38 2.82 -5.35 18.84
CA VAL A 38 2.72 -4.19 17.98
C VAL A 38 1.66 -4.50 16.91
N SER A 39 0.40 -4.27 17.21
CA SER A 39 -0.64 -4.18 16.18
C SER A 39 -0.24 -3.03 15.26
N SER A 40 0.23 -3.36 14.07
CA SER A 40 0.46 -2.36 13.02
C SER A 40 -0.89 -1.72 12.68
N ALA A 41 -1.15 -0.52 13.20
CA ALA A 41 -2.25 0.31 12.72
C ALA A 41 -1.99 0.56 11.25
N GLN A 42 -2.72 -0.12 10.36
CA GLN A 42 -2.61 0.14 8.93
C GLN A 42 -3.18 1.53 8.65
N ALA A 43 -2.35 2.38 8.08
CA ALA A 43 -2.81 3.69 7.62
C ALA A 43 -3.93 3.52 6.57
N THR A 44 -4.89 4.44 6.58
CA THR A 44 -6.05 4.40 5.68
C THR A 44 -6.15 5.72 4.94
N MET A 45 -6.06 5.67 3.62
CA MET A 45 -6.36 6.79 2.73
C MET A 45 -7.84 6.80 2.40
N ARG A 46 -8.61 7.74 2.97
CA ARG A 46 -10.03 7.91 2.66
C ARG A 46 -10.24 8.97 1.59
N ILE A 47 -10.97 8.62 0.54
CA ILE A 47 -11.33 9.50 -0.57
C ILE A 47 -12.83 9.76 -0.49
N SER A 48 -13.23 10.92 0.05
CA SER A 48 -14.64 11.31 0.22
C SER A 48 -15.12 12.30 -0.84
N GLY A 49 -14.20 12.89 -1.62
CA GLY A 49 -14.49 13.80 -2.72
C GLY A 49 -13.20 14.24 -3.38
N ASP A 50 -12.95 13.78 -4.61
CA ASP A 50 -11.73 14.05 -5.35
C ASP A 50 -12.05 14.24 -6.84
N SER A 51 -11.81 15.43 -7.36
CA SER A 51 -12.08 15.79 -8.76
C SER A 51 -10.97 15.36 -9.73
N GLY A 52 -9.90 14.74 -9.22
CA GLY A 52 -8.74 14.37 -10.02
C GLY A 52 -7.77 15.54 -10.24
N GLY A 53 -6.80 15.31 -11.11
CA GLY A 53 -5.73 16.27 -11.37
C GLY A 53 -4.66 15.73 -12.31
N LEU A 54 -3.40 16.03 -12.00
CA LEU A 54 -2.26 15.56 -12.77
C LEU A 54 -2.09 14.05 -12.64
N ILE A 55 -2.13 13.34 -13.75
CA ILE A 55 -2.00 11.87 -13.82
C ILE A 55 -0.78 11.36 -13.05
N LEU A 56 0.37 12.03 -13.23
CA LEU A 56 1.63 11.65 -12.56
C LEU A 56 1.54 11.74 -11.04
N ALA A 57 0.99 12.83 -10.52
CA ALA A 57 0.86 13.04 -9.08
C ALA A 57 -0.04 11.96 -8.43
N TYR A 58 -1.13 11.58 -9.12
CA TYR A 58 -2.00 10.51 -8.66
C TYR A 58 -1.35 9.13 -8.75
N ALA A 59 -0.63 8.86 -9.83
CA ALA A 59 0.10 7.61 -9.96
C ALA A 59 1.15 7.44 -8.85
N GLU A 60 1.93 8.48 -8.55
CA GLU A 60 2.90 8.47 -7.45
C GLU A 60 2.24 8.27 -6.09
N ARG A 61 1.15 9.00 -5.81
CA ARG A 61 0.37 8.87 -4.58
C ARG A 61 -0.09 7.43 -4.36
N PHE A 62 -0.66 6.80 -5.38
CA PHE A 62 -1.18 5.44 -5.26
C PHE A 62 -0.08 4.36 -5.28
N LEU A 63 1.06 4.61 -5.92
CA LEU A 63 2.23 3.76 -5.79
C LEU A 63 2.82 3.80 -4.37
N GLN A 64 2.79 4.96 -3.71
CA GLN A 64 3.19 5.09 -2.31
C GLN A 64 2.22 4.31 -1.40
N ALA A 65 0.91 4.50 -1.55
CA ALA A 65 -0.10 3.76 -0.79
C ALA A 65 0.06 2.24 -0.98
N ARG A 66 0.31 1.79 -2.21
CA ARG A 66 0.64 0.38 -2.50
C ARG A 66 1.88 -0.10 -1.76
N ALA A 67 2.95 0.68 -1.77
CA ALA A 67 4.24 0.29 -1.18
C ALA A 67 4.18 0.24 0.36
N SER A 68 3.41 1.13 0.98
CA SER A 68 3.20 1.17 2.44
C SER A 68 2.17 0.15 2.95
N GLY A 69 1.42 -0.51 2.05
CA GLY A 69 0.30 -1.37 2.44
C GLY A 69 -0.93 -0.61 2.92
N GLU A 70 -0.99 0.70 2.69
CA GLU A 70 -2.08 1.58 3.10
C GLU A 70 -3.40 1.16 2.43
N GLN A 71 -4.48 1.09 3.23
CA GLN A 71 -5.81 0.82 2.71
C GLN A 71 -6.38 2.07 2.04
N VAL A 72 -6.88 1.92 0.80
CA VAL A 72 -7.57 3.00 0.08
C VAL A 72 -9.07 2.77 0.15
N VAL A 73 -9.78 3.65 0.83
CA VAL A 73 -11.23 3.64 1.01
C VAL A 73 -11.84 4.72 0.12
N ILE A 74 -12.60 4.33 -0.90
CA ILE A 74 -13.36 5.25 -1.74
C ILE A 74 -14.76 5.40 -1.13
N ASP A 75 -15.05 6.62 -0.59
CA ASP A 75 -16.29 6.92 0.15
C ASP A 75 -16.96 8.20 -0.36
N GLY A 76 -16.99 8.35 -1.65
CA GLY A 76 -17.56 9.52 -2.33
C GLY A 76 -17.08 9.58 -3.76
N SER A 77 -17.08 10.78 -4.34
CA SER A 77 -16.61 10.98 -5.71
C SER A 77 -15.10 10.81 -5.82
N CYS A 78 -14.68 9.98 -6.80
CA CYS A 78 -13.29 9.80 -7.20
C CYS A 78 -13.23 9.92 -8.72
N LEU A 79 -12.90 11.12 -9.22
CA LEU A 79 -13.04 11.47 -10.62
C LEU A 79 -11.68 11.58 -11.32
N SER A 80 -11.68 11.34 -12.64
CA SER A 80 -10.50 11.57 -13.48
C SER A 80 -9.27 10.79 -13.00
N ALA A 81 -8.14 11.45 -12.78
CA ALA A 81 -6.89 10.80 -12.32
C ALA A 81 -7.02 10.06 -10.96
N CYS A 82 -8.03 10.42 -10.15
CA CYS A 82 -8.31 9.68 -8.90
C CYS A 82 -8.64 8.21 -9.18
N THR A 83 -9.28 7.88 -10.30
CA THR A 83 -9.63 6.49 -10.65
C THR A 83 -8.42 5.59 -10.89
N LEU A 84 -7.20 6.17 -10.99
CA LEU A 84 -5.95 5.40 -11.00
C LEU A 84 -5.71 4.60 -9.72
N ALA A 85 -6.46 4.84 -8.65
CA ALA A 85 -6.50 3.96 -7.49
C ALA A 85 -6.75 2.51 -7.92
N LEU A 86 -7.68 2.26 -8.84
CA LEU A 86 -7.99 0.92 -9.36
C LEU A 86 -6.87 0.29 -10.19
N ALA A 87 -5.97 1.11 -10.73
CA ALA A 87 -4.87 0.69 -11.58
C ALA A 87 -3.58 0.44 -10.80
N MET A 88 -3.33 1.25 -9.77
CA MET A 88 -2.06 1.29 -9.05
C MET A 88 -2.08 0.51 -7.74
N VAL A 89 -3.24 0.46 -7.07
CA VAL A 89 -3.40 -0.20 -5.77
C VAL A 89 -3.91 -1.63 -5.98
N PRO A 90 -3.36 -2.64 -5.28
CA PRO A 90 -3.90 -4.00 -5.32
C PRO A 90 -5.36 -4.05 -4.85
N ARG A 91 -6.16 -4.94 -5.42
CA ARG A 91 -7.57 -5.09 -5.04
C ARG A 91 -7.81 -5.37 -3.55
N GLY A 92 -6.89 -6.05 -2.89
CA GLY A 92 -6.97 -6.29 -1.45
C GLY A 92 -6.68 -5.06 -0.58
N GLN A 93 -6.18 -3.97 -1.16
CA GLN A 93 -5.90 -2.71 -0.49
C GLN A 93 -6.86 -1.58 -0.89
N VAL A 94 -7.83 -1.83 -1.75
CA VAL A 94 -8.83 -0.84 -2.17
C VAL A 94 -10.22 -1.38 -1.92
N CYS A 95 -11.10 -0.56 -1.36
CA CYS A 95 -12.52 -0.87 -1.23
C CYS A 95 -13.38 0.38 -1.52
N ALA A 96 -14.64 0.16 -1.84
CA ALA A 96 -15.61 1.20 -2.10
C ALA A 96 -16.80 1.08 -1.13
N THR A 97 -17.27 2.22 -0.59
CA THR A 97 -18.53 2.28 0.16
C THR A 97 -19.71 2.41 -0.80
N SER A 98 -20.93 2.36 -0.27
CA SER A 98 -22.16 2.62 -1.05
C SER A 98 -22.22 4.06 -1.61
N ASN A 99 -21.44 4.99 -1.06
CA ASN A 99 -21.37 6.38 -1.50
C ASN A 99 -20.41 6.60 -2.67
N ALA A 100 -19.60 5.59 -3.00
CA ALA A 100 -18.54 5.72 -3.98
C ALA A 100 -19.09 5.90 -5.40
N VAL A 101 -18.53 6.89 -6.10
CA VAL A 101 -18.82 7.19 -7.51
C VAL A 101 -17.50 7.44 -8.22
N LEU A 102 -17.14 6.60 -9.18
CA LEU A 102 -15.92 6.74 -9.95
C LEU A 102 -16.24 7.33 -11.33
N GLY A 103 -15.57 8.44 -11.67
CA GLY A 103 -15.79 9.14 -12.94
C GLY A 103 -14.59 9.03 -13.87
N PHE A 104 -14.82 8.51 -15.08
CA PHE A 104 -13.78 8.28 -16.08
C PHE A 104 -14.01 9.18 -17.30
N HIS A 105 -12.95 9.79 -17.81
CA HIS A 105 -12.96 10.56 -19.06
C HIS A 105 -11.56 10.55 -19.70
N ALA A 106 -11.48 11.02 -20.95
CA ALA A 106 -10.21 11.16 -21.65
C ALA A 106 -9.28 12.15 -20.94
N ALA A 107 -8.00 11.84 -20.92
CA ALA A 107 -7.00 12.77 -20.44
C ALA A 107 -7.00 14.06 -21.29
N TRP A 108 -6.73 15.19 -20.66
CA TRP A 108 -6.65 16.47 -21.33
C TRP A 108 -5.35 17.19 -21.01
N ARG A 109 -5.01 18.15 -21.84
CA ARG A 109 -3.88 19.06 -21.66
C ARG A 109 -4.33 20.51 -21.95
N PRO A 110 -3.64 21.52 -21.41
CA PRO A 110 -3.87 22.90 -21.81
C PRO A 110 -3.70 23.06 -23.34
N SER A 111 -4.58 23.85 -23.95
CA SER A 111 -4.47 24.22 -25.35
C SER A 111 -3.67 25.52 -25.51
N SER A 112 -2.90 25.65 -26.60
CA SER A 112 -2.18 26.88 -26.95
C SER A 112 -3.08 28.08 -27.16
N HIS A 113 -4.36 27.86 -27.47
CA HIS A 113 -5.36 28.89 -27.69
C HIS A 113 -6.27 29.11 -26.46
N GLY A 114 -5.87 28.62 -25.30
CA GLY A 114 -6.66 28.61 -24.07
C GLY A 114 -7.63 27.41 -24.00
N GLY A 115 -8.09 27.09 -22.77
CA GLY A 115 -8.98 25.96 -22.52
C GLY A 115 -8.27 24.61 -22.48
N LYS A 116 -9.03 23.54 -22.76
CA LYS A 116 -8.59 22.14 -22.63
C LYS A 116 -8.76 21.42 -23.96
N THR A 117 -7.78 20.58 -24.31
CA THR A 117 -7.87 19.66 -25.44
C THR A 117 -7.57 18.24 -24.98
N THR A 118 -8.27 17.23 -25.51
CA THR A 118 -8.02 15.83 -25.20
C THR A 118 -6.65 15.40 -25.71
N SER A 119 -5.98 14.56 -24.94
CA SER A 119 -4.70 13.93 -25.30
C SER A 119 -4.94 12.44 -25.57
N SER A 120 -4.93 12.03 -26.83
CA SER A 120 -5.07 10.62 -27.20
C SER A 120 -3.97 9.75 -26.59
N VAL A 121 -2.74 10.22 -26.61
CA VAL A 121 -1.58 9.52 -26.04
C VAL A 121 -1.77 9.27 -24.54
N ALA A 122 -2.10 10.31 -23.76
CA ALA A 122 -2.31 10.15 -22.32
C ALA A 122 -3.57 9.32 -22.01
N THR A 123 -4.62 9.42 -22.83
CA THR A 123 -5.84 8.61 -22.69
C THR A 123 -5.55 7.13 -22.92
N GLN A 124 -4.81 6.80 -23.97
CA GLN A 124 -4.40 5.42 -24.24
C GLN A 124 -3.51 4.87 -23.11
N ALA A 125 -2.58 5.68 -22.66
CA ALA A 125 -1.71 5.33 -21.54
C ALA A 125 -2.51 5.02 -20.26
N MET A 126 -3.53 5.82 -19.92
CA MET A 126 -4.42 5.51 -18.80
C MET A 126 -5.20 4.22 -19.02
N MET A 127 -5.73 3.98 -20.23
CA MET A 127 -6.43 2.74 -20.55
C MET A 127 -5.56 1.50 -20.35
N GLU A 128 -4.28 1.56 -20.70
CA GLU A 128 -3.34 0.47 -20.52
C GLU A 128 -3.05 0.15 -19.05
N LEU A 129 -3.18 1.14 -18.16
CA LEU A 129 -2.96 0.96 -16.72
C LEU A 129 -4.12 0.24 -16.03
N TYR A 130 -5.36 0.47 -16.46
CA TYR A 130 -6.52 -0.13 -15.81
C TYR A 130 -6.56 -1.65 -15.92
N PRO A 131 -7.13 -2.36 -14.92
CA PRO A 131 -7.43 -3.78 -14.99
C PRO A 131 -8.36 -4.12 -16.15
N ALA A 132 -8.34 -5.36 -16.61
CA ALA A 132 -9.09 -5.80 -17.80
C ALA A 132 -10.61 -5.59 -17.69
N ASP A 133 -11.18 -5.83 -16.51
CA ASP A 133 -12.60 -5.64 -16.21
C ASP A 133 -13.01 -4.17 -16.25
N VAL A 134 -12.18 -3.27 -15.69
CA VAL A 134 -12.39 -1.82 -15.77
C VAL A 134 -12.32 -1.35 -17.22
N ARG A 135 -11.31 -1.81 -17.99
CA ARG A 135 -11.19 -1.50 -19.43
C ARG A 135 -12.41 -1.99 -20.21
N GLY A 136 -12.87 -3.21 -19.93
CA GLY A 136 -14.05 -3.78 -20.56
C GLY A 136 -15.30 -2.97 -20.26
N TRP A 137 -15.46 -2.53 -19.01
CA TRP A 137 -16.57 -1.65 -18.60
C TRP A 137 -16.52 -0.30 -19.34
N ILE A 138 -15.37 0.36 -19.34
CA ILE A 138 -15.16 1.62 -20.09
C ILE A 138 -15.52 1.45 -21.57
N GLY A 139 -15.07 0.34 -22.18
CA GLY A 139 -15.37 0.06 -23.60
C GLY A 139 -16.87 -0.06 -23.88
N ARG A 140 -17.62 -0.77 -23.02
CA ARG A 140 -19.09 -0.89 -23.14
C ARG A 140 -19.84 0.43 -22.94
N HIS A 141 -19.23 1.40 -22.24
CA HIS A 141 -19.82 2.72 -21.99
C HIS A 141 -19.30 3.81 -22.96
N GLY A 142 -18.79 3.41 -24.13
CA GLY A 142 -18.39 4.34 -25.20
C GLY A 142 -16.95 4.83 -25.13
N GLY A 143 -16.12 4.22 -24.27
CA GLY A 143 -14.71 4.58 -24.13
C GLY A 143 -14.47 5.87 -23.35
N LEU A 144 -13.19 6.25 -23.26
CA LEU A 144 -12.78 7.50 -22.65
C LEU A 144 -12.91 8.64 -23.67
N THR A 145 -13.88 9.51 -23.46
CA THR A 145 -14.12 10.72 -24.27
C THR A 145 -14.00 11.97 -23.40
N SER A 146 -14.26 13.16 -23.95
CA SER A 146 -14.37 14.38 -23.15
C SER A 146 -15.55 14.37 -22.19
N ARG A 147 -16.55 13.52 -22.43
CA ARG A 147 -17.69 13.28 -21.52
C ARG A 147 -17.29 12.29 -20.46
N MET A 148 -17.67 12.57 -19.21
CA MET A 148 -17.44 11.67 -18.10
C MET A 148 -18.49 10.54 -18.07
N ILE A 149 -18.04 9.31 -17.86
CA ILE A 149 -18.87 8.15 -17.57
C ILE A 149 -18.67 7.74 -16.12
N PHE A 150 -19.72 7.24 -15.46
CA PHE A 150 -19.72 6.99 -14.03
C PHE A 150 -19.93 5.51 -13.71
N LEU A 151 -19.01 4.93 -12.94
CA LEU A 151 -19.09 3.60 -12.37
C LEU A 151 -19.50 3.71 -10.90
N GLN A 152 -20.67 3.18 -10.56
CA GLN A 152 -21.25 3.28 -9.22
C GLN A 152 -22.24 2.13 -8.94
N GLY A 153 -22.74 2.04 -7.71
CA GLY A 153 -23.75 1.08 -7.32
C GLY A 153 -23.33 -0.36 -7.60
N HIS A 154 -24.26 -1.16 -8.17
CA HIS A 154 -24.05 -2.58 -8.41
C HIS A 154 -22.87 -2.87 -9.35
N GLU A 155 -22.66 -2.10 -10.41
CA GLU A 155 -21.53 -2.30 -11.32
C GLU A 155 -20.19 -2.07 -10.61
N LEU A 156 -20.11 -1.08 -9.72
CA LEU A 156 -18.91 -0.82 -8.94
C LEU A 156 -18.65 -1.97 -7.94
N SER A 157 -19.67 -2.41 -7.21
CA SER A 157 -19.52 -3.50 -6.23
C SER A 157 -19.15 -4.85 -6.86
N ALA A 158 -19.46 -5.05 -8.13
CA ALA A 158 -19.00 -6.21 -8.88
C ALA A 158 -17.50 -6.18 -9.24
N MET A 159 -16.87 -5.00 -9.22
CA MET A 159 -15.48 -4.79 -9.62
C MET A 159 -14.55 -4.45 -8.46
N VAL A 160 -15.06 -3.77 -7.43
CA VAL A 160 -14.28 -3.30 -6.29
C VAL A 160 -14.89 -3.87 -5.01
N PRO A 161 -14.08 -4.44 -4.09
CA PRO A 161 -14.59 -4.94 -2.82
C PRO A 161 -15.35 -3.86 -2.06
N THR A 162 -16.45 -4.22 -1.43
CA THR A 162 -17.22 -3.33 -0.54
C THR A 162 -16.46 -3.16 0.77
N CYS A 163 -16.29 -1.92 1.23
CA CYS A 163 -15.65 -1.65 2.52
C CYS A 163 -16.48 -2.24 3.68
N GLY A 164 -15.80 -2.87 4.63
CA GLY A 164 -16.45 -3.51 5.78
C GLY A 164 -17.02 -4.91 5.49
N ALA A 165 -17.08 -5.36 4.25
CA ALA A 165 -17.23 -6.78 3.99
C ALA A 165 -15.96 -7.48 4.52
N ALA A 166 -16.14 -8.34 5.54
CA ALA A 166 -15.05 -9.15 6.06
C ALA A 166 -14.36 -9.81 4.86
N SER A 167 -13.06 -9.56 4.69
CA SER A 167 -12.27 -10.32 3.72
C SER A 167 -12.35 -11.77 4.16
N SER A 168 -13.27 -12.52 3.55
CA SER A 168 -13.28 -13.96 3.63
C SER A 168 -12.03 -14.40 2.86
N THR A 169 -10.89 -14.32 3.51
CA THR A 169 -9.72 -15.10 3.14
C THR A 169 -10.12 -16.55 3.33
N VAL A 170 -10.68 -17.13 2.27
CA VAL A 170 -10.67 -18.57 2.11
C VAL A 170 -9.17 -18.90 2.08
N ALA A 171 -8.66 -19.31 3.25
CA ALA A 171 -7.40 -20.00 3.33
C ALA A 171 -7.58 -21.25 2.46
N SER A 172 -7.10 -21.18 1.23
CA SER A 172 -6.98 -22.35 0.36
C SER A 172 -5.87 -23.21 0.98
N ALA A 173 -6.29 -24.07 1.92
CA ALA A 173 -5.46 -25.13 2.42
C ALA A 173 -5.18 -26.08 1.26
N GLY A 174 -3.91 -26.25 0.93
CA GLY A 174 -3.42 -27.38 0.15
C GLY A 174 -3.09 -27.08 -1.30
N GLN A 175 -1.86 -26.59 -1.52
CA GLN A 175 -1.19 -26.85 -2.77
C GLN A 175 0.23 -27.37 -2.49
N PRO A 176 0.60 -28.56 -2.99
CA PRO A 176 1.93 -29.13 -2.76
C PRO A 176 2.98 -28.32 -3.49
N ALA A 177 4.15 -28.25 -2.86
CA ALA A 177 5.34 -27.61 -3.39
C ALA A 177 5.72 -28.17 -4.76
N GLY A 178 5.67 -27.33 -5.78
CA GLY A 178 6.12 -27.59 -7.16
C GLY A 178 7.01 -26.45 -7.64
N VAL A 179 8.29 -26.75 -7.64
CA VAL A 179 9.39 -26.26 -8.50
C VAL A 179 9.27 -24.85 -9.11
N GLY A 180 10.15 -23.98 -8.64
CA GLY A 180 10.85 -22.89 -9.32
C GLY A 180 10.18 -22.19 -10.51
N ARG A 181 9.35 -21.16 -10.21
CA ARG A 181 9.16 -20.01 -11.11
C ARG A 181 9.52 -18.77 -10.33
N THR A 182 10.52 -18.03 -10.82
CA THR A 182 10.87 -16.71 -10.31
C THR A 182 9.62 -15.85 -10.28
N ALA A 183 9.04 -15.68 -9.11
CA ALA A 183 7.89 -14.83 -8.89
C ALA A 183 8.32 -13.37 -9.16
N HIS A 184 7.99 -12.87 -10.34
CA HIS A 184 8.03 -11.44 -10.60
C HIS A 184 7.04 -10.80 -9.64
N ALA A 185 7.55 -10.06 -8.66
CA ALA A 185 6.73 -9.33 -7.70
C ALA A 185 5.71 -8.48 -8.48
N PRO A 186 4.39 -8.59 -8.19
CA PRO A 186 3.34 -7.87 -8.94
C PRO A 186 3.53 -6.34 -8.94
N GLY A 187 4.32 -5.79 -7.99
CA GLY A 187 4.77 -4.41 -7.96
C GLY A 187 5.69 -3.97 -9.09
N ALA A 188 6.56 -4.87 -9.56
CA ALA A 188 7.51 -4.55 -10.63
C ALA A 188 6.82 -4.34 -11.98
N VAL A 189 5.73 -5.07 -12.26
CA VAL A 189 4.97 -4.94 -13.52
C VAL A 189 4.20 -3.62 -13.58
N ALA A 190 3.54 -3.21 -12.48
CA ALA A 190 2.81 -1.95 -12.42
C ALA A 190 3.77 -0.75 -12.52
N ARG A 191 4.92 -0.80 -11.82
CA ARG A 191 5.96 0.23 -11.89
C ARG A 191 6.60 0.31 -13.28
N ALA A 192 6.94 -0.82 -13.90
CA ALA A 192 7.50 -0.86 -15.25
C ALA A 192 6.50 -0.36 -16.31
N ARG A 193 5.19 -0.62 -16.10
CA ARG A 193 4.14 -0.11 -16.97
C ARG A 193 3.96 1.41 -16.80
N TYR A 194 3.96 1.90 -15.57
CA TYR A 194 3.94 3.33 -15.24
C TYR A 194 5.13 4.08 -15.85
N GLU A 195 6.35 3.59 -15.68
CA GLU A 195 7.56 4.24 -16.23
C GLU A 195 7.56 4.31 -17.74
N ARG A 196 7.01 3.28 -18.42
CA ARG A 196 6.84 3.28 -19.88
C ARG A 196 5.89 4.37 -20.36
N VAL A 197 4.85 4.66 -19.60
CA VAL A 197 3.84 5.67 -19.92
C VAL A 197 4.36 7.09 -19.66
N VAL A 198 5.14 7.26 -18.59
CA VAL A 198 5.61 8.56 -18.10
C VAL A 198 6.87 9.03 -18.81
N ARG A 199 7.73 8.09 -19.25
CA ARG A 199 9.01 8.37 -19.90
C ARG A 199 9.16 7.58 -21.19
N PRO A 200 8.38 7.89 -22.22
CA PRO A 200 8.55 7.23 -23.50
C PRO A 200 9.94 7.57 -24.06
N GLY A 201 10.79 6.57 -24.23
CA GLY A 201 12.10 6.70 -24.88
C GLY A 201 13.34 6.63 -23.99
N GLN A 202 13.24 6.41 -22.67
CA GLN A 202 14.42 6.11 -21.86
C GLN A 202 14.74 4.60 -21.87
N PRO A 203 15.97 4.19 -22.26
CA PRO A 203 16.37 2.79 -22.21
C PRO A 203 16.52 2.30 -20.77
N ARG A 204 16.18 1.03 -20.55
CA ARG A 204 16.09 0.30 -19.27
C ARG A 204 17.38 0.29 -18.40
N ALA A 205 18.50 0.80 -18.91
CA ALA A 205 19.82 0.61 -18.30
C ALA A 205 20.19 1.58 -17.18
N THR A 206 19.41 2.66 -16.92
CA THR A 206 19.84 3.74 -16.02
C THR A 206 19.36 3.63 -14.57
N LEU A 207 18.47 2.68 -14.26
CA LEU A 207 17.87 2.57 -12.91
C LEU A 207 18.69 1.72 -11.92
N ALA A 208 19.57 0.86 -12.38
CA ALA A 208 20.44 0.06 -11.51
C ALA A 208 21.62 0.86 -10.90
N ALA A 209 21.98 2.00 -11.50
CA ALA A 209 23.14 2.79 -11.11
C ALA A 209 22.85 3.88 -10.05
N GLN A 210 21.60 4.12 -9.67
CA GLN A 210 21.22 5.18 -8.71
C GLN A 210 20.92 4.68 -7.29
N GLN A 211 21.00 3.36 -7.04
CA GLN A 211 20.78 2.78 -5.70
C GLN A 211 22.06 2.59 -4.86
N THR A 212 23.22 3.07 -5.31
CA THR A 212 24.50 2.97 -4.59
C THR A 212 25.19 4.34 -4.45
N ARG A 213 24.46 5.36 -4.00
CA ARG A 213 25.08 6.57 -3.45
C ARG A 213 24.28 7.08 -2.28
#